data_b63b0bf72f4a841dc99cc9fb06fd0133
#
_entry.id   b63b0bf72f4a841dc99cc9fb06fd0133
#
_cell.length_a   1.000
_cell.length_b   1.000
_cell.length_c   1.000
_cell.angle_alpha   90.00
_cell.angle_beta   90.00
_cell.angle_gamma   90.00
#
_symmetry.space_group_name_H-M   'P 1'
#
loop_
_entity.id
_entity.type
_entity.pdbx_description
1 polymer ?
#
loop_
_entity_poly.entity_id
_entity_poly.type
_entity_poly.pdbx_seq_one_letter_code
_entity_poly.pdbx_strand_id
1 'polypeptide(L)'
;MSNIQPIIGPIKNINDYLRYVNNIPTLQKEEEHDLINHYQLTNDITSAQKLVMSNLKYVYFIAKDFVKFPLPIEDMIQEGNIALFTSIKKFNLSFDVKYIAFATFHIKQAIQNYVLSNMNIIKKFTTKPMRKLFSNAFKYDWDNNTADYINQISSELNVPERDVRRYKEIKEHKHIDVYDMEYDMNGGVVEYNTPLSILLDNEQIINNDIVYNALTALDERSRDIVVSRHLMENKLTLSQLSEKYNVSCERIRQLESIALNKLKQNLSSYTK
;
A
#
# COMPACT_ATOMS: atom_id res chain seq x y z
N MET A 1 44.90 4.14 22.96
CA MET A 1 44.50 4.50 21.57
C MET A 1 43.90 3.24 20.95
N SER A 2 42.58 3.08 21.03
CA SER A 2 41.91 1.96 20.38
C SER A 2 41.85 2.24 18.86
N ASN A 3 42.68 1.51 18.10
CA ASN A 3 42.59 1.50 16.64
C ASN A 3 41.22 0.96 16.24
N ILE A 4 40.31 1.83 15.85
CA ILE A 4 39.09 1.45 15.15
C ILE A 4 39.57 0.94 13.77
N GLN A 5 39.68 -0.38 13.64
CA GLN A 5 40.02 -0.97 12.36
C GLN A 5 38.94 -0.68 11.34
N PRO A 6 39.30 -0.27 10.11
CA PRO A 6 38.31 -0.10 9.05
C PRO A 6 37.67 -1.45 8.73
N ILE A 7 36.44 -1.37 8.25
CA ILE A 7 35.64 -2.54 7.83
C ILE A 7 36.46 -3.40 6.88
N ILE A 8 36.89 -4.58 7.32
CA ILE A 8 37.60 -5.55 6.49
C ILE A 8 36.57 -6.48 5.84
N GLY A 9 35.81 -5.94 4.88
CA GLY A 9 34.91 -6.74 4.06
C GLY A 9 33.62 -5.97 3.67
N PRO A 10 32.97 -6.33 2.55
CA PRO A 10 31.73 -5.72 2.14
C PRO A 10 30.62 -6.10 3.12
N ILE A 11 29.93 -5.12 3.66
CA ILE A 11 28.68 -5.31 4.42
C ILE A 11 27.63 -5.76 3.41
N LYS A 12 27.29 -7.05 3.45
CA LYS A 12 26.31 -7.64 2.51
C LYS A 12 24.88 -7.56 3.03
N ASN A 13 24.71 -7.57 4.36
CA ASN A 13 23.42 -7.64 5.03
C ASN A 13 23.40 -6.77 6.28
N ILE A 14 22.19 -6.38 6.71
CA ILE A 14 21.98 -5.60 7.94
C ILE A 14 22.55 -6.31 9.18
N ASN A 15 22.56 -7.64 9.21
CA ASN A 15 23.14 -8.40 10.32
C ASN A 15 24.65 -8.23 10.43
N ASP A 16 25.36 -8.12 9.31
CA ASP A 16 26.81 -7.87 9.30
C ASP A 16 27.10 -6.44 9.77
N TYR A 17 26.27 -5.48 9.35
CA TYR A 17 26.32 -4.11 9.86
C TYR A 17 26.15 -4.05 11.38
N LEU A 18 25.15 -4.76 11.92
CA LEU A 18 24.87 -4.80 13.35
C LEU A 18 26.02 -5.43 14.15
N ARG A 19 26.61 -6.53 13.65
CA ARG A 19 27.80 -7.15 14.28
C ARG A 19 28.94 -6.17 14.35
N TYR A 20 29.19 -5.45 13.25
CA TYR A 20 30.24 -4.44 13.20
C TYR A 20 30.00 -3.31 14.22
N VAL A 21 28.82 -2.69 14.17
CA VAL A 21 28.46 -1.54 15.02
C VAL A 21 28.45 -1.92 16.51
N ASN A 22 28.03 -3.13 16.87
CA ASN A 22 28.04 -3.59 18.26
C ASN A 22 29.46 -3.83 18.84
N ASN A 23 30.45 -4.03 17.97
CA ASN A 23 31.85 -4.20 18.40
C ASN A 23 32.54 -2.87 18.65
N ILE A 24 31.95 -1.74 18.28
CA ILE A 24 32.53 -0.41 18.51
C ILE A 24 32.29 0.00 19.96
N PRO A 25 33.34 0.37 20.71
CA PRO A 25 33.20 0.81 22.08
C PRO A 25 32.46 2.17 22.13
N THR A 26 31.62 2.33 23.15
CA THR A 26 30.97 3.61 23.44
C THR A 26 31.93 4.53 24.14
N LEU A 27 31.90 5.81 23.77
CA LEU A 27 32.73 6.84 24.38
C LEU A 27 32.14 7.30 25.74
N GLN A 28 33.04 7.80 26.64
CA GLN A 28 32.60 8.50 27.85
C GLN A 28 32.22 9.94 27.49
N LYS A 29 31.46 10.58 28.37
CA LYS A 29 30.92 11.94 28.14
C LYS A 29 32.02 12.98 27.92
N GLU A 30 33.09 12.88 28.69
CA GLU A 30 34.24 13.77 28.61
C GLU A 30 34.95 13.62 27.26
N GLU A 31 35.17 12.38 26.82
CA GLU A 31 35.76 12.09 25.51
C GLU A 31 34.88 12.57 24.34
N GLU A 32 33.56 12.43 24.46
CA GLU A 32 32.63 13.00 23.47
C GLU A 32 32.79 14.51 23.37
N HIS A 33 32.82 15.21 24.49
CA HIS A 33 32.97 16.66 24.54
C HIS A 33 34.28 17.16 23.95
N ASP A 34 35.40 16.48 24.24
CA ASP A 34 36.71 16.81 23.68
C ASP A 34 36.73 16.64 22.16
N LEU A 35 36.18 15.53 21.65
CA LEU A 35 36.08 15.27 20.21
C LEU A 35 35.20 16.30 19.50
N ILE A 36 34.08 16.69 20.11
CA ILE A 36 33.16 17.69 19.54
C ILE A 36 33.85 19.07 19.52
N ASN A 37 34.47 19.47 20.62
CA ASN A 37 35.19 20.74 20.71
C ASN A 37 36.32 20.79 19.65
N HIS A 38 37.11 19.73 19.56
CA HIS A 38 38.18 19.66 18.59
C HIS A 38 37.62 19.77 17.15
N TYR A 39 36.53 19.04 16.82
CA TYR A 39 35.90 19.13 15.51
C TYR A 39 35.32 20.51 15.23
N GLN A 40 34.67 21.17 16.21
CA GLN A 40 34.07 22.49 16.01
C GLN A 40 35.13 23.57 15.76
N LEU A 41 36.33 23.45 16.40
CA LEU A 41 37.41 24.40 16.24
C LEU A 41 38.26 24.15 14.97
N THR A 42 38.57 22.91 14.67
CA THR A 42 39.54 22.54 13.61
C THR A 42 38.91 22.00 12.34
N ASN A 43 37.60 21.62 12.36
CA ASN A 43 36.93 20.86 11.35
C ASN A 43 37.64 19.51 11.03
N ASP A 44 38.38 18.94 12.02
CA ASP A 44 39.06 17.66 11.84
C ASP A 44 38.06 16.50 11.69
N ILE A 45 37.99 15.93 10.48
CA ILE A 45 37.07 14.84 10.11
C ILE A 45 37.33 13.60 10.96
N THR A 46 38.58 13.35 11.41
CA THR A 46 38.92 12.14 12.17
C THR A 46 38.24 12.11 13.53
N SER A 47 38.12 13.27 14.18
CA SER A 47 37.42 13.45 15.45
C SER A 47 35.91 13.22 15.29
N ALA A 48 35.33 13.76 14.23
CA ALA A 48 33.91 13.54 13.90
C ALA A 48 33.64 12.05 13.54
N GLN A 49 34.53 11.39 12.81
CA GLN A 49 34.39 9.96 12.49
C GLN A 49 34.36 9.09 13.76
N LYS A 50 35.28 9.33 14.72
CA LYS A 50 35.29 8.57 15.98
C LYS A 50 33.96 8.74 16.73
N LEU A 51 33.46 9.97 16.81
CA LEU A 51 32.19 10.28 17.49
C LEU A 51 31.00 9.64 16.80
N VAL A 52 30.92 9.69 15.46
CA VAL A 52 29.85 9.07 14.69
C VAL A 52 29.89 7.56 14.84
N MET A 53 31.06 6.94 14.67
CA MET A 53 31.23 5.50 14.76
C MET A 53 30.76 4.93 16.10
N SER A 54 31.10 5.57 17.21
CA SER A 54 30.67 5.15 18.56
C SER A 54 29.14 5.24 18.77
N ASN A 55 28.45 6.07 17.96
CA ASN A 55 27.03 6.33 18.10
C ASN A 55 26.15 5.66 17.00
N LEU A 56 26.73 4.96 16.01
CA LEU A 56 25.97 4.29 14.93
C LEU A 56 24.93 3.29 15.44
N LYS A 57 25.24 2.62 16.55
CA LYS A 57 24.33 1.68 17.19
C LYS A 57 22.96 2.31 17.54
N TYR A 58 22.98 3.55 18.04
CA TYR A 58 21.76 4.24 18.42
C TYR A 58 20.91 4.63 17.20
N VAL A 59 21.57 4.97 16.06
CA VAL A 59 20.85 5.26 14.81
C VAL A 59 20.01 4.06 14.37
N TYR A 60 20.58 2.85 14.43
CA TYR A 60 19.83 1.63 14.12
C TYR A 60 18.61 1.44 15.03
N PHE A 61 18.77 1.63 16.36
CA PHE A 61 17.65 1.49 17.29
C PHE A 61 16.52 2.48 16.99
N ILE A 62 16.86 3.72 16.62
CA ILE A 62 15.86 4.72 16.22
C ILE A 62 15.21 4.35 14.89
N ALA A 63 15.99 3.89 13.90
CA ALA A 63 15.48 3.48 12.59
C ALA A 63 14.51 2.28 12.69
N LYS A 64 14.73 1.38 13.65
CA LYS A 64 13.85 0.23 13.91
C LYS A 64 12.41 0.63 14.22
N ASP A 65 12.17 1.78 14.85
CA ASP A 65 10.82 2.27 15.14
C ASP A 65 10.04 2.62 13.85
N PHE A 66 10.74 2.79 12.73
CA PHE A 66 10.18 3.14 11.43
C PHE A 66 10.06 1.96 10.45
N VAL A 67 10.40 0.73 10.83
CA VAL A 67 10.31 -0.48 9.99
C VAL A 67 8.87 -0.76 9.51
N LYS A 68 7.87 -0.24 10.20
CA LYS A 68 6.46 -0.32 9.82
C LYS A 68 6.09 0.42 8.52
N PHE A 69 6.98 1.27 8.01
CA PHE A 69 6.78 1.94 6.74
C PHE A 69 7.40 1.11 5.60
N PRO A 70 6.82 1.15 4.38
CA PRO A 70 7.26 0.34 3.25
C PRO A 70 8.52 0.91 2.58
N LEU A 71 9.57 1.14 3.36
CA LEU A 71 10.84 1.68 2.90
C LEU A 71 12.00 0.83 3.43
N PRO A 72 13.12 0.71 2.69
CA PRO A 72 14.31 -0.01 3.14
C PRO A 72 14.85 0.59 4.44
N ILE A 73 15.12 -0.26 5.43
CA ILE A 73 15.69 0.20 6.72
C ILE A 73 17.10 0.74 6.54
N GLU A 74 17.83 0.24 5.58
CA GLU A 74 19.19 0.66 5.22
C GLU A 74 19.24 2.14 4.87
N ASP A 75 18.27 2.61 4.07
CA ASP A 75 18.18 4.01 3.69
C ASP A 75 17.84 4.90 4.89
N MET A 76 16.93 4.43 5.76
CA MET A 76 16.59 5.15 6.99
C MET A 76 17.79 5.27 7.93
N ILE A 77 18.65 4.23 7.99
CA ILE A 77 19.89 4.26 8.76
C ILE A 77 20.86 5.29 8.16
N GLN A 78 21.00 5.35 6.83
CA GLN A 78 21.90 6.33 6.21
C GLN A 78 21.43 7.76 6.43
N GLU A 79 20.14 8.04 6.31
CA GLU A 79 19.59 9.36 6.65
C GLU A 79 19.81 9.72 8.13
N GLY A 80 19.67 8.73 9.02
CA GLY A 80 19.99 8.88 10.43
C GLY A 80 21.48 9.17 10.67
N ASN A 81 22.40 8.51 9.95
CA ASN A 81 23.83 8.73 10.03
C ASN A 81 24.21 10.13 9.55
N ILE A 82 23.59 10.62 8.47
CA ILE A 82 23.79 12.00 7.98
C ILE A 82 23.33 13.01 9.03
N ALA A 83 22.17 12.76 9.66
CA ALA A 83 21.65 13.61 10.72
C ALA A 83 22.54 13.58 11.97
N LEU A 84 23.05 12.42 12.36
CA LEU A 84 24.02 12.26 13.43
C LEU A 84 25.25 13.14 13.17
N PHE A 85 25.86 13.02 12.00
CA PHE A 85 27.04 13.81 11.63
C PHE A 85 26.75 15.33 11.61
N THR A 86 25.64 15.75 10.98
CA THR A 86 25.31 17.17 10.86
C THR A 86 24.94 17.80 12.19
N SER A 87 24.44 17.02 13.16
CA SER A 87 24.09 17.52 14.49
C SER A 87 25.33 17.89 15.35
N ILE A 88 26.53 17.37 15.02
CA ILE A 88 27.76 17.70 15.75
C ILE A 88 28.03 19.22 15.75
N LYS A 89 27.84 19.86 14.59
CA LYS A 89 28.03 21.31 14.46
C LYS A 89 27.03 22.14 15.27
N LYS A 90 25.86 21.57 15.57
CA LYS A 90 24.77 22.25 16.29
C LYS A 90 24.79 21.99 17.79
N PHE A 91 25.61 21.04 18.23
CA PHE A 91 25.66 20.70 19.65
C PHE A 91 26.36 21.80 20.43
N ASN A 92 25.73 22.23 21.51
CA ASN A 92 26.33 23.21 22.42
C ASN A 92 26.96 22.47 23.61
N LEU A 93 28.27 22.66 23.77
CA LEU A 93 29.07 22.04 24.82
C LEU A 93 28.72 22.51 26.23
N SER A 94 27.96 23.62 26.36
CA SER A 94 27.47 24.09 27.67
C SER A 94 26.41 23.16 28.29
N PHE A 95 25.80 22.30 27.50
CA PHE A 95 24.81 21.35 28.01
C PHE A 95 25.50 20.17 28.69
N ASP A 96 25.11 19.93 29.93
CA ASP A 96 25.61 18.80 30.73
C ASP A 96 24.90 17.46 30.37
N VAL A 97 24.81 17.14 29.08
CA VAL A 97 24.15 15.94 28.54
C VAL A 97 25.07 15.21 27.57
N LYS A 98 24.88 13.89 27.43
CA LYS A 98 25.56 13.12 26.39
C LYS A 98 25.11 13.58 25.00
N TYR A 99 26.05 13.60 24.06
CA TYR A 99 25.80 14.00 22.68
C TYR A 99 24.62 13.25 22.03
N ILE A 100 24.52 11.93 22.29
CA ILE A 100 23.46 11.12 21.71
C ILE A 100 22.03 11.56 22.13
N ALA A 101 21.87 12.10 23.35
CA ALA A 101 20.58 12.60 23.80
C ALA A 101 20.07 13.76 22.93
N PHE A 102 20.99 14.66 22.55
CA PHE A 102 20.71 15.74 21.61
C PHE A 102 20.52 15.22 20.17
N ALA A 103 21.41 14.35 19.71
CA ALA A 103 21.40 13.81 18.36
C ALA A 103 20.14 12.99 18.06
N THR A 104 19.58 12.28 19.04
CA THR A 104 18.37 11.45 18.90
C THR A 104 17.21 12.23 18.29
N PHE A 105 17.01 13.48 18.70
CA PHE A 105 15.96 14.32 18.13
C PHE A 105 16.19 14.60 16.63
N HIS A 106 17.43 14.93 16.26
CA HIS A 106 17.80 15.21 14.87
C HIS A 106 17.72 13.96 13.99
N ILE A 107 18.17 12.81 14.50
CA ILE A 107 18.08 11.52 13.82
C ILE A 107 16.61 11.16 13.54
N LYS A 108 15.77 11.22 14.58
CA LYS A 108 14.34 10.90 14.46
C LYS A 108 13.64 11.82 13.46
N GLN A 109 13.95 13.12 13.50
CA GLN A 109 13.40 14.10 12.57
C GLN A 109 13.85 13.83 11.12
N ALA A 110 15.12 13.47 10.89
CA ALA A 110 15.64 13.18 9.55
C ALA A 110 14.97 11.92 8.97
N ILE A 111 14.93 10.84 9.73
CA ILE A 111 14.26 9.60 9.31
C ILE A 111 12.78 9.85 9.01
N GLN A 112 12.08 10.60 9.87
CA GLN A 112 10.69 10.95 9.65
C GLN A 112 10.48 11.78 8.39
N ASN A 113 11.36 12.75 8.11
CA ASN A 113 11.31 13.54 6.88
C ASN A 113 11.57 12.68 5.64
N TYR A 114 12.51 11.73 5.73
CA TYR A 114 12.79 10.77 4.67
C TYR A 114 11.56 9.92 4.36
N VAL A 115 10.92 9.34 5.39
CA VAL A 115 9.69 8.55 5.26
C VAL A 115 8.58 9.38 4.61
N LEU A 116 8.32 10.60 5.10
CA LEU A 116 7.30 11.49 4.54
C LEU A 116 7.54 11.87 3.08
N SER A 117 8.80 11.92 2.66
CA SER A 117 9.18 12.31 1.29
C SER A 117 9.14 11.15 0.30
N ASN A 118 9.39 9.92 0.77
CA ASN A 118 9.63 8.77 -0.11
C ASN A 118 8.57 7.66 0.03
N MET A 119 7.67 7.72 1.04
CA MET A 119 6.61 6.72 1.22
C MET A 119 5.61 6.70 0.06
N ASN A 120 5.40 7.81 -0.62
CA ASN A 120 4.50 7.93 -1.76
C ASN A 120 5.20 8.64 -2.92
N ILE A 121 4.84 8.30 -4.16
CA ILE A 121 5.33 8.97 -5.37
C ILE A 121 5.00 10.47 -5.32
N ILE A 122 3.80 10.83 -4.86
CA ILE A 122 3.38 12.21 -4.64
C ILE A 122 3.46 12.53 -3.16
N LYS A 123 4.12 13.64 -2.79
CA LYS A 123 4.22 14.09 -1.41
C LYS A 123 2.85 14.55 -0.89
N LYS A 124 2.21 13.71 -0.06
CA LYS A 124 0.86 13.97 0.48
C LYS A 124 0.89 14.81 1.76
N PHE A 125 1.92 14.68 2.60
CA PHE A 125 1.99 15.27 3.95
C PHE A 125 2.94 16.47 4.00
N THR A 126 2.59 17.56 3.31
CA THR A 126 3.47 18.73 3.15
C THR A 126 3.31 19.78 4.24
N THR A 127 2.10 19.95 4.79
CA THR A 127 1.79 20.98 5.79
C THR A 127 2.13 20.55 7.22
N LYS A 128 2.35 21.52 8.11
CA LYS A 128 2.61 21.25 9.55
C LYS A 128 1.50 20.40 10.21
N PRO A 129 0.20 20.71 10.03
CA PRO A 129 -0.87 19.89 10.57
C PRO A 129 -0.81 18.44 10.09
N MET A 130 -0.61 18.22 8.78
CA MET A 130 -0.53 16.88 8.19
C MET A 130 0.65 16.08 8.72
N ARG A 131 1.82 16.70 8.91
CA ARG A 131 2.99 16.05 9.52
C ARG A 131 2.73 15.68 10.98
N LYS A 132 2.01 16.51 11.72
CA LYS A 132 1.62 16.26 13.11
C LYS A 132 0.66 15.08 13.22
N LEU A 133 -0.33 15.00 12.33
CA LEU A 133 -1.24 13.87 12.21
C LEU A 133 -0.49 12.58 11.85
N PHE A 134 0.41 12.64 10.88
CA PHE A 134 1.25 11.51 10.50
C PHE A 134 2.11 10.98 11.64
N SER A 135 2.76 11.87 12.41
CA SER A 135 3.60 11.50 13.56
C SER A 135 2.82 10.75 14.65
N ASN A 136 1.52 11.06 14.78
CA ASN A 136 0.62 10.45 15.75
C ASN A 136 -0.32 9.41 15.15
N ALA A 137 -0.12 9.03 13.87
CA ALA A 137 -1.02 8.16 13.12
C ALA A 137 -1.32 6.83 13.79
N PHE A 138 -0.37 6.28 14.55
CA PHE A 138 -0.48 4.99 15.22
C PHE A 138 -1.15 5.05 16.60
N LYS A 139 -1.46 6.26 17.09
CA LYS A 139 -2.16 6.45 18.37
C LYS A 139 -3.67 6.39 18.21
N TYR A 140 -4.19 6.65 17.00
CA TYR A 140 -5.60 6.84 16.74
C TYR A 140 -6.15 5.73 15.87
N ASP A 141 -7.40 5.37 16.13
CA ASP A 141 -8.18 4.48 15.28
C ASP A 141 -8.83 5.30 14.15
N TRP A 142 -8.30 5.17 12.93
CA TRP A 142 -8.76 5.92 11.77
C TRP A 142 -10.01 5.33 11.10
N ASP A 143 -10.44 4.13 11.51
CA ASP A 143 -11.65 3.50 10.98
C ASP A 143 -12.92 4.08 11.67
N ASN A 144 -12.74 4.74 12.82
CA ASN A 144 -13.82 5.42 13.51
C ASN A 144 -14.22 6.73 12.79
N ASN A 145 -15.50 6.80 12.34
CA ASN A 145 -16.06 7.91 11.54
C ASN A 145 -16.92 8.89 12.34
N THR A 146 -16.98 8.78 13.67
CA THR A 146 -17.82 9.68 14.48
C THR A 146 -17.26 11.09 14.48
N ALA A 147 -18.16 12.08 14.34
CA ALA A 147 -17.79 13.49 14.38
C ALA A 147 -17.08 13.86 15.70
N ASP A 148 -17.53 13.27 16.81
CA ASP A 148 -16.95 13.49 18.14
C ASP A 148 -15.49 13.02 18.22
N TYR A 149 -15.15 11.90 17.56
CA TYR A 149 -13.79 11.39 17.53
C TYR A 149 -12.84 12.28 16.68
N ILE A 150 -13.34 12.82 15.58
CA ILE A 150 -12.60 13.80 14.77
C ILE A 150 -12.33 15.07 15.57
N ASN A 151 -13.33 15.55 16.33
CA ASN A 151 -13.21 16.72 17.20
C ASN A 151 -12.22 16.46 18.34
N GLN A 152 -12.23 15.26 18.91
CA GLN A 152 -11.26 14.86 19.94
C GLN A 152 -9.81 14.92 19.39
N ILE A 153 -9.55 14.32 18.22
CA ILE A 153 -8.21 14.37 17.57
C ILE A 153 -7.81 15.82 17.26
N SER A 154 -8.76 16.62 16.75
CA SER A 154 -8.56 18.02 16.42
C SER A 154 -8.13 18.84 17.64
N SER A 155 -8.83 18.66 18.76
CA SER A 155 -8.53 19.38 20.02
C SER A 155 -7.22 18.88 20.67
N GLU A 156 -7.00 17.56 20.73
CA GLU A 156 -5.82 16.96 21.34
C GLU A 156 -4.52 17.32 20.59
N LEU A 157 -4.58 17.31 19.26
CA LEU A 157 -3.44 17.66 18.42
C LEU A 157 -3.39 19.15 18.06
N ASN A 158 -4.37 19.97 18.44
CA ASN A 158 -4.49 21.36 18.01
C ASN A 158 -4.28 21.51 16.49
N VAL A 159 -5.12 20.80 15.72
CA VAL A 159 -5.12 20.73 14.27
C VAL A 159 -6.54 20.97 13.78
N PRO A 160 -6.77 21.76 12.70
CA PRO A 160 -8.11 21.98 12.16
C PRO A 160 -8.81 20.66 11.77
N GLU A 161 -10.09 20.51 12.07
CA GLU A 161 -10.89 19.32 11.71
C GLU A 161 -10.82 18.99 10.22
N ARG A 162 -10.79 20.02 9.38
CA ARG A 162 -10.63 19.87 7.92
C ARG A 162 -9.39 19.06 7.58
N ASP A 163 -8.28 19.30 8.28
CA ASP A 163 -7.03 18.60 8.01
C ASP A 163 -7.07 17.16 8.56
N VAL A 164 -7.80 16.92 9.66
CA VAL A 164 -8.03 15.56 10.18
C VAL A 164 -8.85 14.72 9.18
N ARG A 165 -9.95 15.28 8.63
CA ARG A 165 -10.77 14.62 7.59
C ARG A 165 -9.96 14.33 6.34
N ARG A 166 -9.21 15.32 5.85
CA ARG A 166 -8.33 15.17 4.69
C ARG A 166 -7.24 14.11 4.91
N TYR A 167 -6.66 14.05 6.12
CA TYR A 167 -5.67 13.02 6.44
C TYR A 167 -6.28 11.62 6.35
N LYS A 168 -7.50 11.46 6.87
CA LYS A 168 -8.24 10.21 6.82
C LYS A 168 -8.53 9.79 5.38
N GLU A 169 -9.08 10.68 4.55
CA GLU A 169 -9.32 10.44 3.13
C GLU A 169 -8.04 9.95 2.42
N ILE A 170 -6.91 10.63 2.65
CA ILE A 170 -5.62 10.25 2.06
C ILE A 170 -5.19 8.85 2.50
N LYS A 171 -5.48 8.45 3.73
CA LYS A 171 -5.14 7.13 4.28
C LYS A 171 -6.04 6.03 3.72
N GLU A 172 -7.33 6.31 3.54
CA GLU A 172 -8.33 5.38 3.02
C GLU A 172 -8.15 5.12 1.52
N HIS A 173 -7.69 6.13 0.75
CA HIS A 173 -7.42 5.97 -0.66
C HIS A 173 -6.22 5.04 -0.88
N LYS A 174 -6.52 3.78 -1.20
CA LYS A 174 -5.53 2.84 -1.71
C LYS A 174 -4.94 3.39 -3.02
N HIS A 175 -3.66 3.17 -3.24
CA HIS A 175 -3.06 3.42 -4.55
C HIS A 175 -3.78 2.52 -5.56
N ILE A 176 -4.51 3.14 -6.47
CA ILE A 176 -5.07 2.45 -7.64
C ILE A 176 -3.90 2.34 -8.62
N ASP A 177 -3.62 1.14 -9.08
CA ASP A 177 -2.61 0.93 -10.12
C ASP A 177 -3.05 1.69 -11.38
N VAL A 178 -2.11 2.28 -12.12
CA VAL A 178 -2.43 3.01 -13.36
C VAL A 178 -3.10 2.06 -14.37
N TYR A 179 -2.81 0.77 -14.30
CA TYR A 179 -3.44 -0.26 -15.11
C TYR A 179 -4.88 -0.60 -14.67
N ASP A 180 -5.26 -0.29 -13.41
CA ASP A 180 -6.63 -0.41 -12.93
C ASP A 180 -7.46 0.87 -13.18
N MET A 181 -6.86 1.93 -13.75
CA MET A 181 -7.53 3.17 -14.14
C MET A 181 -8.22 3.05 -15.51
N GLU A 182 -9.04 2.03 -15.70
CA GLU A 182 -10.09 2.03 -16.73
C GLU A 182 -11.34 2.80 -16.28
N TYR A 183 -11.25 3.51 -15.16
CA TYR A 183 -12.34 4.33 -14.63
C TYR A 183 -12.05 5.81 -14.92
N ASP A 184 -13.04 6.51 -15.48
CA ASP A 184 -12.99 7.97 -15.60
C ASP A 184 -13.01 8.64 -14.21
N MET A 185 -12.71 9.95 -14.17
CA MET A 185 -12.69 10.73 -12.92
C MET A 185 -14.07 10.80 -12.22
N ASN A 186 -15.14 10.32 -12.87
CA ASN A 186 -16.50 10.25 -12.35
C ASN A 186 -16.89 8.82 -11.91
N GLY A 187 -15.93 7.88 -11.88
CA GLY A 187 -16.17 6.48 -11.51
C GLY A 187 -16.86 5.65 -12.59
N GLY A 188 -16.96 6.18 -13.81
CA GLY A 188 -17.38 5.43 -14.98
C GLY A 188 -16.22 4.61 -15.55
N VAL A 189 -16.51 3.42 -16.04
CA VAL A 189 -15.54 2.64 -16.81
C VAL A 189 -15.23 3.42 -18.08
N VAL A 190 -13.96 3.81 -18.27
CA VAL A 190 -13.52 4.34 -19.56
C VAL A 190 -13.47 3.15 -20.51
N GLU A 191 -14.57 2.92 -21.18
CA GLU A 191 -14.59 2.02 -22.33
C GLU A 191 -13.67 2.62 -23.39
N TYR A 192 -12.45 2.13 -23.47
CA TYR A 192 -11.66 2.33 -24.66
C TYR A 192 -12.33 1.59 -25.78
N ASN A 193 -13.13 2.29 -26.59
CA ASN A 193 -13.66 1.78 -27.84
C ASN A 193 -12.49 1.54 -28.81
N THR A 194 -11.67 0.53 -28.51
CA THR A 194 -10.68 0.05 -29.47
C THR A 194 -11.43 -0.64 -30.63
N PRO A 195 -10.91 -0.60 -31.87
CA PRO A 195 -11.52 -1.35 -32.97
C PRO A 195 -11.77 -2.83 -32.63
N LEU A 196 -10.92 -3.41 -31.78
CA LEU A 196 -11.07 -4.80 -31.29
C LEU A 196 -12.23 -4.93 -30.30
N SER A 197 -12.39 -4.00 -29.32
CA SER A 197 -13.51 -4.07 -28.38
C SER A 197 -14.86 -3.92 -29.10
N ILE A 198 -14.93 -2.97 -30.05
CA ILE A 198 -16.14 -2.79 -30.88
C ILE A 198 -16.48 -4.06 -31.69
N LEU A 199 -15.46 -4.75 -32.22
CA LEU A 199 -15.68 -6.03 -32.94
C LEU A 199 -16.16 -7.13 -32.01
N LEU A 200 -15.57 -7.26 -30.82
CA LEU A 200 -15.97 -8.24 -29.80
C LEU A 200 -17.40 -7.98 -29.30
N ASP A 201 -17.76 -6.73 -29.05
CA ASP A 201 -19.10 -6.35 -28.62
C ASP A 201 -20.12 -6.61 -29.73
N ASN A 202 -19.79 -6.31 -30.99
CA ASN A 202 -20.63 -6.62 -32.11
C ASN A 202 -20.82 -8.16 -32.31
N GLU A 203 -19.77 -8.95 -32.14
CA GLU A 203 -19.87 -10.41 -32.17
C GLU A 203 -20.76 -10.94 -31.03
N GLN A 204 -20.69 -10.40 -29.84
CA GLN A 204 -21.56 -10.78 -28.73
C GLN A 204 -23.02 -10.41 -28.99
N ILE A 205 -23.30 -9.23 -29.53
CA ILE A 205 -24.64 -8.77 -29.85
C ILE A 205 -25.23 -9.69 -30.94
N ILE A 206 -24.49 -9.96 -32.02
CA ILE A 206 -24.95 -10.84 -33.11
C ILE A 206 -25.20 -12.24 -32.58
N ASN A 207 -24.32 -12.76 -31.72
CA ASN A 207 -24.52 -14.10 -31.15
C ASN A 207 -25.74 -14.13 -30.21
N ASN A 208 -26.01 -13.10 -29.45
CA ASN A 208 -27.19 -12.99 -28.59
C ASN A 208 -28.49 -12.95 -29.43
N ASP A 209 -28.51 -12.19 -30.51
CA ASP A 209 -29.65 -12.09 -31.39
C ASP A 209 -29.94 -13.42 -32.11
N ILE A 210 -28.91 -14.14 -32.56
CA ILE A 210 -29.02 -15.45 -33.15
C ILE A 210 -29.60 -16.46 -32.16
N VAL A 211 -29.09 -16.48 -30.93
CA VAL A 211 -29.59 -17.36 -29.85
C VAL A 211 -31.03 -16.99 -29.48
N TYR A 212 -31.37 -15.72 -29.38
CA TYR A 212 -32.70 -15.24 -29.07
C TYR A 212 -33.71 -15.67 -30.17
N ASN A 213 -33.37 -15.47 -31.43
CA ASN A 213 -34.19 -15.90 -32.57
C ASN A 213 -34.36 -17.41 -32.62
N ALA A 214 -33.32 -18.19 -32.32
CA ALA A 214 -33.43 -19.65 -32.24
C ALA A 214 -34.32 -20.10 -31.08
N LEU A 215 -34.33 -19.41 -29.95
CA LEU A 215 -35.20 -19.69 -28.81
C LEU A 215 -36.64 -19.31 -29.07
N THR A 216 -36.93 -18.26 -29.87
CA THR A 216 -38.30 -17.88 -30.24
C THR A 216 -38.94 -18.89 -31.21
N ALA A 217 -38.15 -19.68 -31.93
CA ALA A 217 -38.61 -20.75 -32.79
C ALA A 217 -39.05 -22.03 -32.04
N LEU A 218 -38.80 -22.09 -30.71
CA LEU A 218 -39.27 -23.19 -29.85
C LEU A 218 -40.68 -22.89 -29.32
N ASP A 219 -41.44 -23.96 -29.00
CA ASP A 219 -42.66 -23.83 -28.24
C ASP A 219 -42.39 -23.27 -26.83
N GLU A 220 -43.34 -22.55 -26.28
CA GLU A 220 -43.21 -21.81 -25.03
C GLU A 220 -42.68 -22.66 -23.85
N ARG A 221 -43.19 -23.91 -23.78
CA ARG A 221 -42.83 -24.87 -22.75
C ARG A 221 -41.37 -25.35 -22.86
N SER A 222 -40.93 -25.69 -24.07
CA SER A 222 -39.57 -26.10 -24.35
C SER A 222 -38.59 -24.96 -24.17
N ARG A 223 -38.98 -23.75 -24.55
CA ARG A 223 -38.18 -22.53 -24.34
C ARG A 223 -37.93 -22.30 -22.86
N ASP A 224 -39.00 -22.31 -22.03
CA ASP A 224 -38.87 -22.08 -20.57
C ASP A 224 -37.98 -23.15 -19.92
N ILE A 225 -38.08 -24.41 -20.31
CA ILE A 225 -37.22 -25.50 -19.81
C ILE A 225 -35.77 -25.24 -20.13
N VAL A 226 -35.42 -24.84 -21.36
CA VAL A 226 -34.05 -24.59 -21.79
C VAL A 226 -33.50 -23.33 -21.10
N VAL A 227 -34.27 -22.24 -21.05
CA VAL A 227 -33.85 -20.98 -20.38
C VAL A 227 -33.61 -21.22 -18.92
N SER A 228 -34.55 -21.87 -18.21
CA SER A 228 -34.44 -22.11 -16.77
C SER A 228 -33.29 -23.03 -16.37
N ARG A 229 -32.86 -23.95 -17.26
CA ARG A 229 -31.77 -24.89 -16.99
C ARG A 229 -30.39 -24.44 -17.44
N HIS A 230 -30.30 -23.65 -18.51
CA HIS A 230 -29.02 -23.36 -19.15
C HIS A 230 -28.65 -21.87 -19.16
N LEU A 231 -29.63 -20.95 -19.21
CA LEU A 231 -29.37 -19.53 -19.41
C LEU A 231 -29.58 -18.68 -18.15
N MET A 232 -30.33 -19.17 -17.13
CA MET A 232 -30.46 -18.43 -15.88
C MET A 232 -29.25 -18.64 -14.95
N GLU A 233 -28.93 -17.63 -14.16
CA GLU A 233 -27.89 -17.71 -13.11
C GLU A 233 -28.23 -18.82 -12.09
N ASN A 234 -29.49 -18.90 -11.65
CA ASN A 234 -29.99 -19.95 -10.76
C ASN A 234 -30.63 -21.08 -11.60
N LYS A 235 -29.84 -22.05 -11.98
CA LYS A 235 -30.29 -23.19 -12.80
C LYS A 235 -31.25 -24.11 -12.05
N LEU A 236 -32.43 -24.32 -12.59
CA LEU A 236 -33.41 -25.21 -11.99
C LEU A 236 -33.08 -26.68 -12.26
N THR A 237 -33.34 -27.57 -11.29
CA THR A 237 -33.16 -29.00 -11.41
C THR A 237 -34.34 -29.65 -12.17
N LEU A 238 -34.13 -30.86 -12.70
CA LEU A 238 -35.21 -31.64 -13.37
C LEU A 238 -36.39 -31.89 -12.43
N SER A 239 -36.13 -32.11 -11.14
CA SER A 239 -37.17 -32.29 -10.10
C SER A 239 -38.04 -31.04 -9.91
N GLN A 240 -37.43 -29.86 -9.83
CA GLN A 240 -38.14 -28.58 -9.67
C GLN A 240 -39.00 -28.27 -10.92
N LEU A 241 -38.50 -28.56 -12.12
CA LEU A 241 -39.25 -28.38 -13.36
C LEU A 241 -40.38 -29.42 -13.47
N SER A 242 -40.17 -30.65 -12.99
CA SER A 242 -41.23 -31.69 -13.00
C SER A 242 -42.40 -31.28 -12.08
N GLU A 243 -42.11 -30.67 -10.93
CA GLU A 243 -43.12 -30.10 -10.02
C GLU A 243 -43.83 -28.91 -10.67
N LYS A 244 -43.07 -27.98 -11.29
CA LYS A 244 -43.64 -26.79 -11.96
C LYS A 244 -44.64 -27.15 -13.07
N TYR A 245 -44.34 -28.19 -13.83
CA TYR A 245 -45.15 -28.59 -14.98
C TYR A 245 -46.08 -29.80 -14.76
N ASN A 246 -46.05 -30.38 -13.55
CA ASN A 246 -46.84 -31.55 -13.16
C ASN A 246 -46.63 -32.75 -14.10
N VAL A 247 -45.36 -33.03 -14.48
CA VAL A 247 -44.95 -34.13 -15.35
C VAL A 247 -43.76 -34.86 -14.73
N SER A 248 -43.50 -36.09 -15.16
CA SER A 248 -42.35 -36.85 -14.66
C SER A 248 -41.02 -36.19 -15.05
N CYS A 249 -40.00 -36.39 -14.22
CA CYS A 249 -38.62 -35.89 -14.51
C CYS A 249 -38.10 -36.42 -15.87
N GLU A 250 -38.44 -37.66 -16.21
CA GLU A 250 -38.05 -38.26 -17.51
C GLU A 250 -38.73 -37.54 -18.69
N ARG A 251 -39.99 -37.07 -18.49
CA ARG A 251 -40.69 -36.29 -19.54
C ARG A 251 -40.05 -34.92 -19.73
N ILE A 252 -39.60 -34.26 -18.66
CA ILE A 252 -38.83 -32.99 -18.75
C ILE A 252 -37.52 -33.25 -19.52
N ARG A 253 -36.79 -34.34 -19.19
CA ARG A 253 -35.54 -34.69 -19.87
C ARG A 253 -35.75 -34.97 -21.39
N GLN A 254 -36.85 -35.60 -21.75
CA GLN A 254 -37.19 -35.80 -23.17
C GLN A 254 -37.48 -34.49 -23.89
N LEU A 255 -38.28 -33.59 -23.26
CA LEU A 255 -38.59 -32.28 -23.83
C LEU A 255 -37.34 -31.43 -23.99
N GLU A 256 -36.44 -31.43 -23.00
CA GLU A 256 -35.16 -30.78 -23.07
C GLU A 256 -34.30 -31.30 -24.24
N SER A 257 -34.17 -32.59 -24.37
CA SER A 257 -33.40 -33.22 -25.48
C SER A 257 -33.95 -32.85 -26.85
N ILE A 258 -35.27 -32.87 -27.03
CA ILE A 258 -35.93 -32.46 -28.27
C ILE A 258 -35.68 -30.98 -28.55
N ALA A 259 -35.81 -30.12 -27.53
CA ALA A 259 -35.58 -28.68 -27.65
C ALA A 259 -34.14 -28.38 -28.05
N LEU A 260 -33.16 -29.00 -27.39
CA LEU A 260 -31.72 -28.81 -27.68
C LEU A 260 -31.38 -29.27 -29.10
N ASN A 261 -31.98 -30.39 -29.58
CA ASN A 261 -31.79 -30.86 -30.96
C ASN A 261 -32.38 -29.88 -32.00
N LYS A 262 -33.56 -29.31 -31.74
CA LYS A 262 -34.14 -28.26 -32.60
C LYS A 262 -33.27 -26.98 -32.60
N LEU A 263 -32.78 -26.55 -31.43
CA LEU A 263 -31.86 -25.43 -31.35
C LEU A 263 -30.59 -25.67 -32.15
N LYS A 264 -30.00 -26.86 -32.03
CA LYS A 264 -28.79 -27.23 -32.77
C LYS A 264 -29.01 -27.18 -34.28
N GLN A 265 -30.18 -27.65 -34.78
CA GLN A 265 -30.54 -27.57 -36.20
C GLN A 265 -30.71 -26.12 -36.66
N ASN A 266 -31.39 -25.28 -35.88
CA ASN A 266 -31.58 -23.88 -36.22
C ASN A 266 -30.25 -23.10 -36.19
N LEU A 267 -29.41 -23.32 -35.18
CA LEU A 267 -28.11 -22.64 -35.08
C LEU A 267 -27.12 -23.10 -36.15
N SER A 268 -27.19 -24.37 -36.61
CA SER A 268 -26.30 -24.84 -37.69
C SER A 268 -26.58 -24.18 -39.05
N SER A 269 -27.71 -23.52 -39.23
CA SER A 269 -28.02 -22.72 -40.42
C SER A 269 -27.32 -21.36 -40.42
N TYR A 270 -26.88 -20.85 -39.24
CA TYR A 270 -26.18 -19.58 -39.09
C TYR A 270 -24.66 -19.72 -39.06
N THR A 271 -24.12 -20.95 -38.98
CA THR A 271 -22.66 -21.24 -38.94
C THR A 271 -22.07 -21.62 -40.31
N LYS A 272 -22.75 -21.30 -41.41
CA LYS A 272 -22.21 -21.47 -42.77
C LYS A 272 -21.66 -20.19 -43.34
#